data_a0eb2cf810b2253a3ed1fd5c5cc898fa
#
_entry.id   a0eb2cf810b2253a3ed1fd5c5cc898fa
#
_cell.length_a   1.000
_cell.length_b   1.000
_cell.length_c   1.000
_cell.angle_alpha   90.00
_cell.angle_beta   90.00
_cell.angle_gamma   90.00
#
_symmetry.space_group_name_H-M   'P 1'
#
loop_
_entity.id
_entity.type
_entity.pdbx_description
1 polymer ?
#
loop_
_entity_poly.entity_id
_entity_poly.type
_entity_poly.pdbx_seq_one_letter_code
_entity_poly.pdbx_strand_id
1 'polypeptide(L)'
;MSDSASSTFHKINQNTDYFKKKKKIISFFDQNKEFMKKTQKVTIINLSKIILDNKIKEIDILKIDTEGFEYNVLKGIENFDFTKIKYIYIEHHFDLMINKGYKLSDINMLLNKNNFYKKYKLKMKFRKSFEYIYENEKK
;
A
#
# COMPACT_ATOMS: atom_id res chain seq x y z
N MET A 1 -10.10 11.39 19.59
CA MET A 1 -10.04 11.15 18.14
C MET A 1 -9.41 9.79 17.90
N SER A 2 -10.09 8.87 17.20
CA SER A 2 -9.44 7.64 16.78
C SER A 2 -8.43 7.99 15.68
N ASP A 3 -7.17 7.59 15.88
CA ASP A 3 -6.13 7.79 14.90
C ASP A 3 -6.43 6.90 13.66
N SER A 4 -6.87 7.51 12.57
CA SER A 4 -7.14 6.83 11.30
C SER A 4 -5.88 6.62 10.46
N ALA A 5 -4.70 6.95 11.01
CA ALA A 5 -3.45 6.94 10.28
C ALA A 5 -2.94 5.54 9.87
N SER A 6 -3.58 4.47 10.34
CA SER A 6 -3.20 3.10 9.98
C SER A 6 -4.46 2.22 9.88
N SER A 7 -4.96 2.05 8.66
CA SER A 7 -6.09 1.15 8.35
C SER A 7 -5.65 0.09 7.37
N THR A 8 -6.12 -1.15 7.52
CA THR A 8 -5.81 -2.24 6.60
C THR A 8 -7.05 -3.07 6.28
N PHE A 9 -7.10 -3.64 5.08
CA PHE A 9 -8.12 -4.61 4.66
C PHE A 9 -7.82 -6.03 5.12
N HIS A 10 -6.64 -6.27 5.65
CA HIS A 10 -6.20 -7.60 6.06
C HIS A 10 -6.37 -7.84 7.56
N LYS A 11 -6.50 -9.12 7.92
CA LYS A 11 -6.45 -9.52 9.33
C LYS A 11 -5.06 -9.22 9.91
N ILE A 12 -5.05 -8.68 11.11
CA ILE A 12 -3.83 -8.35 11.83
C ILE A 12 -3.40 -9.55 12.67
N ASN A 13 -2.14 -9.96 12.52
CA ASN A 13 -1.52 -10.95 13.38
C ASN A 13 -1.00 -10.26 14.66
N GLN A 14 -1.81 -10.35 15.71
CA GLN A 14 -1.50 -9.74 17.02
C GLN A 14 -0.37 -10.46 17.78
N ASN A 15 0.00 -11.68 17.36
CA ASN A 15 1.04 -12.47 18.02
C ASN A 15 2.46 -12.06 17.63
N THR A 16 2.64 -11.23 16.61
CA THR A 16 3.95 -10.78 16.16
C THR A 16 4.61 -9.84 17.15
N ASP A 17 5.93 -9.95 17.31
CA ASP A 17 6.72 -9.05 18.15
C ASP A 17 6.60 -7.60 17.74
N TYR A 18 6.46 -7.35 16.42
CA TYR A 18 6.26 -6.01 15.89
C TYR A 18 4.96 -5.39 16.39
N PHE A 19 3.85 -6.16 16.33
CA PHE A 19 2.55 -5.72 16.88
C PHE A 19 2.64 -5.43 18.38
N LYS A 20 3.22 -6.35 19.16
CA LYS A 20 3.38 -6.21 20.61
C LYS A 20 4.18 -4.96 20.98
N LYS A 21 5.29 -4.71 20.29
CA LYS A 21 6.12 -3.50 20.48
C LYS A 21 5.35 -2.23 20.12
N LYS A 22 4.68 -2.21 18.96
CA LYS A 22 3.88 -1.06 18.50
C LYS A 22 2.75 -0.74 19.49
N LYS A 23 2.02 -1.77 19.96
CA LYS A 23 0.98 -1.63 20.98
C LYS A 23 1.54 -1.04 22.28
N LYS A 24 2.69 -1.54 22.76
CA LYS A 24 3.34 -1.05 23.99
C LYS A 24 3.73 0.43 23.88
N ILE A 25 4.28 0.85 22.73
CA ILE A 25 4.64 2.26 22.49
C ILE A 25 3.39 3.14 22.52
N ILE A 26 2.33 2.75 21.80
CA ILE A 26 1.08 3.53 21.75
C ILE A 26 0.42 3.62 23.11
N SER A 27 0.36 2.52 23.87
CA SER A 27 -0.22 2.52 25.22
C SER A 27 0.57 3.34 26.23
N PHE A 28 1.86 3.59 25.98
CA PHE A 28 2.69 4.47 26.82
C PHE A 28 2.29 5.94 26.64
N PHE A 29 1.93 6.35 25.40
CA PHE A 29 1.53 7.73 25.12
C PHE A 29 0.03 7.99 25.35
N ASP A 30 -0.81 6.97 25.25
CA ASP A 30 -2.26 7.09 25.44
C ASP A 30 -2.85 5.75 25.94
N GLN A 31 -3.03 5.64 27.24
CA GLN A 31 -3.54 4.42 27.88
C GLN A 31 -4.98 4.07 27.47
N ASN A 32 -5.76 5.04 27.00
CA ASN A 32 -7.16 4.85 26.59
C ASN A 32 -7.30 4.54 25.08
N LYS A 33 -6.20 4.56 24.33
CA LYS A 33 -6.24 4.36 22.89
C LYS A 33 -6.38 2.88 22.53
N GLU A 34 -7.54 2.51 22.04
CA GLU A 34 -7.78 1.17 21.50
C GLU A 34 -7.07 0.99 20.16
N PHE A 35 -5.92 0.29 20.18
CA PHE A 35 -5.13 0.06 18.99
C PHE A 35 -5.82 -0.98 18.07
N MET A 36 -6.24 -0.55 16.87
CA MET A 36 -6.78 -1.39 15.79
C MET A 36 -7.99 -2.26 16.16
N LYS A 37 -8.97 -1.70 16.91
CA LYS A 37 -10.16 -2.46 17.32
C LYS A 37 -11.43 -2.14 16.53
N LYS A 38 -11.44 -1.09 15.69
CA LYS A 38 -12.66 -0.72 14.96
C LYS A 38 -12.61 -1.30 13.54
N THR A 39 -13.70 -1.96 13.15
CA THR A 39 -13.93 -2.41 11.77
C THR A 39 -15.02 -1.57 11.14
N GLN A 40 -14.80 -1.13 9.90
CA GLN A 40 -15.78 -0.37 9.13
C GLN A 40 -16.00 -1.04 7.78
N LYS A 41 -17.26 -1.10 7.34
CA LYS A 41 -17.58 -1.50 5.96
C LYS A 41 -17.32 -0.33 5.02
N VAL A 42 -16.60 -0.60 3.92
CA VAL A 42 -16.30 0.38 2.88
C VAL A 42 -16.59 -0.21 1.51
N THR A 43 -16.99 0.63 0.58
CA THR A 43 -17.12 0.25 -0.83
C THR A 43 -15.76 0.27 -1.50
N ILE A 44 -15.43 -0.80 -2.22
CA ILE A 44 -14.20 -0.89 -3.00
C ILE A 44 -14.53 -0.59 -4.46
N ILE A 45 -13.77 0.30 -5.07
CA ILE A 45 -13.84 0.66 -6.48
C ILE A 45 -12.46 0.44 -7.07
N ASN A 46 -12.37 -0.16 -8.27
CA ASN A 46 -11.09 -0.30 -8.94
C ASN A 46 -10.59 1.05 -9.50
N LEU A 47 -9.28 1.19 -9.65
CA LEU A 47 -8.69 2.45 -10.08
C LEU A 47 -9.04 2.78 -11.54
N SER A 48 -9.15 1.77 -12.41
CA SER A 48 -9.55 1.98 -13.81
C SER A 48 -10.94 2.61 -13.92
N LYS A 49 -11.87 2.23 -13.06
CA LYS A 49 -13.19 2.89 -13.02
C LYS A 49 -13.08 4.36 -12.63
N ILE A 50 -12.23 4.70 -11.65
CA ILE A 50 -11.99 6.09 -11.24
C ILE A 50 -11.39 6.90 -12.39
N ILE A 51 -10.38 6.33 -13.09
CA ILE A 51 -9.74 6.93 -14.26
C ILE A 51 -10.77 7.22 -15.37
N LEU A 52 -11.65 6.26 -15.64
CA LEU A 52 -12.68 6.36 -16.68
C LEU A 52 -13.74 7.41 -16.30
N ASP A 53 -14.34 7.29 -15.11
CA ASP A 53 -15.41 8.15 -14.64
C ASP A 53 -15.01 9.63 -14.59
N ASN A 54 -13.74 9.89 -14.23
CA ASN A 54 -13.18 11.25 -14.14
C ASN A 54 -12.44 11.69 -15.42
N LYS A 55 -12.45 10.89 -16.48
CA LYS A 55 -11.80 11.17 -17.77
C LYS A 55 -10.32 11.55 -17.63
N ILE A 56 -9.61 10.88 -16.69
CA ILE A 56 -8.20 11.15 -16.42
C ILE A 56 -7.37 10.68 -17.62
N LYS A 57 -6.64 11.62 -18.22
CA LYS A 57 -5.79 11.34 -19.39
C LYS A 57 -4.41 10.88 -18.99
N GLU A 58 -3.84 11.49 -17.94
CA GLU A 58 -2.48 11.21 -17.47
C GLU A 58 -2.40 11.30 -15.95
N ILE A 59 -1.48 10.53 -15.37
CA ILE A 59 -1.16 10.50 -13.94
C ILE A 59 0.36 10.60 -13.82
N ASP A 60 0.88 11.69 -13.30
CA ASP A 60 2.32 11.84 -13.09
C ASP A 60 2.80 10.88 -12.01
N ILE A 61 2.13 10.84 -10.88
CA ILE A 61 2.49 9.97 -9.76
C ILE A 61 1.23 9.30 -9.19
N LEU A 62 1.24 7.96 -9.17
CA LEU A 62 0.29 7.16 -8.42
C LEU A 62 0.94 6.69 -7.12
N LYS A 63 0.60 7.31 -5.98
CA LYS A 63 1.02 6.81 -4.67
C LYS A 63 0.05 5.74 -4.18
N ILE A 64 0.60 4.59 -3.77
CA ILE A 64 -0.14 3.47 -3.18
C ILE A 64 0.46 3.18 -1.80
N ASP A 65 -0.33 3.48 -0.76
CA ASP A 65 0.02 3.30 0.65
C ASP A 65 -1.25 2.80 1.35
N THR A 66 -1.50 1.50 1.26
CA THR A 66 -2.76 0.85 1.67
C THR A 66 -2.57 -0.20 2.76
N GLU A 67 -1.44 -0.11 3.47
CA GLU A 67 -1.12 -0.98 4.60
C GLU A 67 -1.37 -2.47 4.30
N GLY A 68 -0.76 -2.93 3.18
CA GLY A 68 -0.77 -4.33 2.76
C GLY A 68 -1.76 -4.68 1.65
N PHE A 69 -2.47 -3.73 1.03
CA PHE A 69 -3.40 -3.99 -0.07
C PHE A 69 -2.87 -3.51 -1.44
N GLU A 70 -1.58 -3.12 -1.52
CA GLU A 70 -0.95 -2.49 -2.68
C GLU A 70 -1.06 -3.36 -3.94
N TYR A 71 -0.81 -4.67 -3.83
CA TYR A 71 -0.91 -5.61 -4.95
C TYR A 71 -2.33 -5.71 -5.50
N ASN A 72 -3.35 -5.65 -4.63
CA ASN A 72 -4.75 -5.68 -5.06
C ASN A 72 -5.16 -4.38 -5.76
N VAL A 73 -4.64 -3.23 -5.30
CA VAL A 73 -4.84 -1.95 -5.99
C VAL A 73 -4.26 -2.04 -7.40
N LEU A 74 -3.02 -2.54 -7.55
CA LEU A 74 -2.38 -2.71 -8.86
C LEU A 74 -3.14 -3.66 -9.78
N LYS A 75 -3.68 -4.77 -9.24
CA LYS A 75 -4.54 -5.69 -10.03
C LYS A 75 -5.85 -5.07 -10.49
N GLY A 76 -6.31 -4.02 -9.82
CA GLY A 76 -7.49 -3.26 -10.20
C GLY A 76 -7.24 -2.22 -11.30
N ILE A 77 -6.02 -2.15 -11.85
CA ILE A 77 -5.66 -1.28 -12.97
C ILE A 77 -5.67 -2.13 -14.25
N GLU A 78 -6.46 -1.73 -15.24
CA GLU A 78 -6.44 -2.37 -16.55
C GLU A 78 -5.14 -2.05 -17.30
N ASN A 79 -4.69 -2.97 -18.15
CA ASN A 79 -3.41 -2.83 -18.87
C ASN A 79 -3.30 -1.51 -19.66
N PHE A 80 -4.40 -1.05 -20.25
CA PHE A 80 -4.44 0.22 -20.96
C PHE A 80 -4.20 1.42 -20.04
N ASP A 81 -4.70 1.38 -18.82
CA ASP A 81 -4.59 2.50 -17.87
C ASP A 81 -3.18 2.63 -17.30
N PHE A 82 -2.38 1.56 -17.27
CA PHE A 82 -0.97 1.66 -16.93
C PHE A 82 -0.20 2.60 -17.88
N THR A 83 -0.61 2.70 -19.16
CA THR A 83 0.03 3.61 -20.12
C THR A 83 -0.17 5.09 -19.79
N LYS A 84 -1.16 5.42 -18.96
CA LYS A 84 -1.44 6.79 -18.53
C LYS A 84 -0.57 7.22 -17.35
N ILE A 85 0.07 6.27 -16.65
CA ILE A 85 0.80 6.53 -15.41
C ILE A 85 2.29 6.65 -15.71
N LYS A 86 2.94 7.72 -15.19
CA LYS A 86 4.37 7.94 -15.36
C LYS A 86 5.18 7.29 -14.23
N TYR A 87 4.80 7.55 -12.99
CA TYR A 87 5.46 6.97 -11.82
C TYR A 87 4.46 6.27 -10.90
N ILE A 88 4.87 5.13 -10.35
CA ILE A 88 4.16 4.43 -9.29
C ILE A 88 5.04 4.43 -8.04
N TYR A 89 4.50 4.95 -6.93
CA TYR A 89 5.16 5.04 -5.65
C TYR A 89 4.44 4.13 -4.65
N ILE A 90 5.15 3.13 -4.10
CA ILE A 90 4.57 2.10 -3.22
C ILE A 90 5.31 2.05 -1.90
N GLU A 91 4.59 2.09 -0.76
CA GLU A 91 5.13 1.65 0.52
C GLU A 91 4.87 0.14 0.68
N HIS A 92 5.91 -0.65 0.92
CA HIS A 92 5.79 -2.09 1.13
C HIS A 92 6.35 -2.50 2.49
N HIS A 93 5.49 -3.10 3.31
CA HIS A 93 5.83 -3.60 4.64
C HIS A 93 6.41 -5.01 4.59
N PHE A 94 7.50 -5.25 5.33
CA PHE A 94 8.16 -6.56 5.46
C PHE A 94 7.89 -7.23 6.81
N ASP A 95 7.12 -6.59 7.68
CA ASP A 95 6.68 -7.22 8.91
C ASP A 95 5.57 -8.23 8.65
N LEU A 96 5.42 -9.17 9.58
CA LEU A 96 4.41 -10.21 9.53
C LEU A 96 3.11 -9.83 10.26
N MET A 97 2.98 -8.56 10.66
CA MET A 97 1.79 -8.06 11.35
C MET A 97 0.55 -8.11 10.44
N ILE A 98 0.75 -7.85 9.14
CA ILE A 98 -0.31 -7.88 8.14
C ILE A 98 -0.11 -9.11 7.24
N ASN A 99 -1.10 -10.00 7.20
CA ASN A 99 -1.08 -11.16 6.31
C ASN A 99 -1.57 -10.75 4.91
N LYS A 100 -0.65 -10.34 4.06
CA LYS A 100 -0.94 -9.74 2.73
C LYS A 100 -1.30 -10.76 1.66
N GLY A 101 -0.83 -12.01 1.77
CA GLY A 101 -1.03 -13.05 0.77
C GLY A 101 -0.20 -12.86 -0.53
N TYR A 102 0.72 -11.88 -0.58
CA TYR A 102 1.63 -11.61 -1.70
C TYR A 102 3.00 -11.15 -1.21
N LYS A 103 3.98 -11.18 -2.11
CA LYS A 103 5.37 -10.73 -1.89
C LYS A 103 5.69 -9.53 -2.77
N LEU A 104 6.79 -8.84 -2.47
CA LEU A 104 7.32 -7.77 -3.33
C LEU A 104 7.66 -8.27 -4.75
N SER A 105 8.07 -9.55 -4.89
CA SER A 105 8.29 -10.17 -6.20
C SER A 105 7.06 -10.15 -7.10
N ASP A 106 5.87 -10.33 -6.52
CA ASP A 106 4.61 -10.35 -7.27
C ASP A 106 4.27 -8.96 -7.80
N ILE A 107 4.51 -7.92 -6.96
CA ILE A 107 4.43 -6.52 -7.39
C ILE A 107 5.41 -6.24 -8.52
N ASN A 108 6.69 -6.62 -8.37
CA ASN A 108 7.70 -6.40 -9.40
C ASN A 108 7.31 -7.08 -10.73
N MET A 109 6.83 -8.33 -10.67
CA MET A 109 6.41 -9.07 -11.87
C MET A 109 5.26 -8.37 -12.60
N LEU A 110 4.24 -7.94 -11.84
CA LEU A 110 3.09 -7.23 -12.41
C LEU A 110 3.50 -5.89 -13.03
N LEU A 111 4.33 -5.12 -12.34
CA LEU A 111 4.79 -3.81 -12.81
C LEU A 111 5.71 -3.94 -14.03
N ASN A 112 6.68 -4.87 -14.01
CA ASN A 112 7.57 -5.11 -15.15
C ASN A 112 6.79 -5.54 -16.41
N LYS A 113 5.76 -6.38 -16.26
CA LYS A 113 4.86 -6.74 -17.37
C LYS A 113 4.19 -5.52 -18.02
N ASN A 114 3.99 -4.44 -17.25
CA ASN A 114 3.40 -3.19 -17.69
C ASN A 114 4.43 -2.09 -17.97
N ASN A 115 5.71 -2.45 -18.19
CA ASN A 115 6.83 -1.57 -18.49
C ASN A 115 7.23 -0.60 -17.38
N PHE A 116 6.89 -0.91 -16.13
CA PHE A 116 7.38 -0.16 -14.99
C PHE A 116 8.59 -0.85 -14.38
N TYR A 117 9.69 -0.11 -14.24
CA TYR A 117 10.92 -0.61 -13.65
C TYR A 117 11.29 0.20 -12.41
N LYS A 118 11.78 -0.53 -11.41
CA LYS A 118 12.15 0.08 -10.12
C LYS A 118 13.38 0.99 -10.30
N LYS A 119 13.23 2.27 -10.00
CA LYS A 119 14.31 3.27 -10.03
C LYS A 119 14.87 3.56 -8.64
N TYR A 120 14.02 3.67 -7.64
CA TYR A 120 14.46 4.03 -6.29
C TYR A 120 13.89 3.10 -5.23
N LYS A 121 14.69 2.92 -4.17
CA LYS A 121 14.32 2.21 -2.95
C LYS A 121 14.78 3.05 -1.76
N LEU A 122 13.85 3.45 -0.92
CA LEU A 122 14.09 4.24 0.27
C LEU A 122 13.71 3.41 1.51
N LYS A 123 14.58 3.38 2.51
CA LYS A 123 14.29 2.71 3.79
C LYS A 123 13.63 3.70 4.74
N MET A 124 12.45 3.36 5.23
CA MET A 124 11.80 4.14 6.27
C MET A 124 12.48 3.95 7.61
N LYS A 125 12.90 5.05 8.24
CA LYS A 125 13.50 5.02 9.59
C LYS A 125 12.49 4.48 10.60
N PHE A 126 12.96 3.60 11.48
CA PHE A 126 12.17 2.99 12.56
C PHE A 126 10.99 2.10 12.14
N ARG A 127 10.79 1.86 10.83
CA ARG A 127 9.76 0.97 10.29
C ARG A 127 10.37 -0.24 9.59
N LYS A 128 9.64 -1.35 9.55
CA LYS A 128 9.96 -2.51 8.71
C LYS A 128 9.32 -2.37 7.32
N SER A 129 9.38 -1.17 6.75
CA SER A 129 8.87 -0.86 5.43
C SER A 129 9.93 -0.19 4.57
N PHE A 130 9.75 -0.30 3.28
CA PHE A 130 10.51 0.41 2.27
C PHE A 130 9.55 1.06 1.28
N GLU A 131 9.94 2.21 0.81
CA GLU A 131 9.29 2.90 -0.28
C GLU A 131 10.01 2.56 -1.59
N TYR A 132 9.23 2.32 -2.63
CA TYR A 132 9.72 1.98 -3.97
C TYR A 132 9.10 2.91 -4.98
N ILE A 133 9.92 3.47 -5.87
CA ILE A 133 9.47 4.25 -7.01
C ILE A 133 9.78 3.48 -8.27
N TYR A 134 8.75 3.26 -9.07
CA TYR A 134 8.81 2.65 -10.39
C TYR A 134 8.49 3.69 -11.45
N GLU A 135 9.24 3.67 -12.54
CA GLU A 135 9.06 4.56 -13.68
C GLU A 135 8.59 3.77 -14.89
N ASN A 136 7.68 4.33 -15.65
CA ASN A 136 7.24 3.77 -16.93
C ASN A 136 8.24 4.13 -18.01
N GLU A 137 8.94 3.13 -18.57
CA GLU A 137 9.95 3.35 -19.62
C GLU A 137 9.36 3.63 -21.02
N LYS A 138 8.04 3.60 -21.17
CA LYS A 138 7.35 3.97 -22.41
C LYS A 138 6.76 5.38 -22.39
N LYS A 139 7.07 6.16 -21.36
CA LYS A 139 6.60 7.55 -21.22
C LYS A 139 7.74 8.56 -21.15
#